data_4018cfa502ee5f7dad6e252f8b2b5973
#
_entry.id   4018cfa502ee5f7dad6e252f8b2b5973
#
_cell.length_a   1.000
_cell.length_b   1.000
_cell.length_c   1.000
_cell.angle_alpha   90.00
_cell.angle_beta   90.00
_cell.angle_gamma   90.00
#
_symmetry.space_group_name_H-M   'P 1'
#
loop_
_entity.id
_entity.type
_entity.pdbx_description
1 polymer ?
#
loop_
_entity_poly.entity_id
_entity_poly.type
_entity_poly.pdbx_seq_one_letter_code
_entity_poly.pdbx_strand_id
1 'polypeptide(L)'
;SNALQRKGAPATAQAQLEVVRDTCRHLARLSLGGYEIAIVHGNGPQVGRIEQAFETAAKEIPPMPFDVCDAMSQGYIGYHLQLGMKEALNQVGLGRIPVVSLVTQVLVDRDDPAFEHPSKPVGSFYGPQEAELLSRQRGYTMKEDAGRGWRRVVPSPLPREILEFGTIKRLWDSTIVITCGGGGIPVVRGEDGLLEGIAAVIDKDYAAELLARQIEA
;
A
#
# COMPACT_ATOMS: atom_id res chain seq x y z
N SER A 1 8.62 -2.74 -3.91
CA SER A 1 9.05 -1.98 -5.08
C SER A 1 10.39 -1.30 -4.79
N ASN A 2 11.31 -1.29 -5.74
CA ASN A 2 12.64 -0.67 -5.58
C ASN A 2 12.55 0.87 -5.36
N ALA A 3 11.42 1.46 -5.68
CA ALA A 3 11.15 2.90 -5.48
C ALA A 3 10.92 3.29 -4.00
N LEU A 4 10.67 2.31 -3.13
CA LEU A 4 10.46 2.54 -1.69
C LEU A 4 11.52 1.86 -0.82
N GLN A 5 12.18 0.83 -1.34
CA GLN A 5 13.23 0.10 -0.63
C GLN A 5 14.16 -0.60 -1.62
N ARG A 6 15.47 -0.31 -1.55
CA ARG A 6 16.47 -1.00 -2.37
C ARG A 6 16.67 -2.45 -1.87
N LYS A 7 16.89 -3.38 -2.81
CA LYS A 7 17.20 -4.77 -2.48
C LYS A 7 18.49 -4.82 -1.62
N GLY A 8 18.42 -5.51 -0.48
CA GLY A 8 19.56 -5.64 0.45
C GLY A 8 19.79 -4.44 1.36
N ALA A 9 19.07 -3.32 1.21
CA ALA A 9 19.19 -2.20 2.13
C ALA A 9 18.51 -2.50 3.47
N PRO A 10 19.01 -1.90 4.59
CA PRO A 10 18.36 -2.00 5.88
C PRO A 10 16.90 -1.52 5.79
N ALA A 11 16.03 -2.19 6.52
CA ALA A 11 14.60 -1.87 6.52
C ALA A 11 14.25 -0.76 7.54
N THR A 12 15.17 0.13 7.84
CA THR A 12 14.97 1.27 8.75
C THR A 12 14.16 2.37 8.07
N ALA A 13 13.45 3.18 8.84
CA ALA A 13 12.71 4.33 8.33
C ALA A 13 13.63 5.31 7.58
N GLN A 14 14.86 5.52 8.10
CA GLN A 14 15.84 6.41 7.48
C GLN A 14 16.25 5.91 6.08
N ALA A 15 16.59 4.62 5.93
CA ALA A 15 17.00 4.06 4.65
C ALA A 15 15.85 4.10 3.62
N GLN A 16 14.61 3.92 4.06
CA GLN A 16 13.44 4.04 3.19
C GLN A 16 13.19 5.49 2.77
N LEU A 17 13.31 6.46 3.69
CA LEU A 17 13.17 7.87 3.38
C LEU A 17 14.21 8.34 2.36
N GLU A 18 15.45 7.86 2.43
CA GLU A 18 16.50 8.17 1.44
C GLU A 18 16.12 7.70 0.03
N VAL A 19 15.58 6.47 -0.09
CA VAL A 19 15.11 5.94 -1.38
C VAL A 19 13.91 6.74 -1.90
N VAL A 20 12.99 7.10 -1.02
CA VAL A 20 11.83 7.94 -1.37
C VAL A 20 12.27 9.31 -1.87
N ARG A 21 13.21 9.98 -1.19
CA ARG A 21 13.77 11.26 -1.62
C ARG A 21 14.36 11.19 -3.03
N ASP A 22 15.08 10.11 -3.33
CA ASP A 22 15.66 9.89 -4.65
C ASP A 22 14.57 9.79 -5.73
N THR A 23 13.53 9.00 -5.47
CA THR A 23 12.36 8.88 -6.34
C THR A 23 11.65 10.22 -6.52
N CYS A 24 11.43 10.97 -5.45
CA CYS A 24 10.73 12.25 -5.47
C CYS A 24 11.45 13.32 -6.30
N ARG A 25 12.80 13.31 -6.35
CA ARG A 25 13.54 14.22 -7.24
C ARG A 25 13.22 14.00 -8.72
N HIS A 26 12.99 12.76 -9.13
CA HIS A 26 12.57 12.46 -10.50
C HIS A 26 11.13 12.92 -10.77
N LEU A 27 10.22 12.69 -9.82
CA LEU A 27 8.83 13.11 -9.93
C LEU A 27 8.70 14.66 -9.98
N ALA A 28 9.45 15.38 -9.15
CA ALA A 28 9.46 16.84 -9.16
C ALA A 28 9.89 17.43 -10.51
N ARG A 29 10.78 16.75 -11.24
CA ARG A 29 11.16 17.14 -12.61
C ARG A 29 10.01 16.98 -13.61
N LEU A 30 9.14 15.99 -13.43
CA LEU A 30 7.93 15.86 -14.25
C LEU A 30 6.97 17.01 -13.99
N SER A 31 6.76 17.40 -12.73
CA SER A 31 5.97 18.60 -12.40
C SER A 31 6.55 19.87 -13.01
N LEU A 32 7.88 20.02 -13.03
CA LEU A 32 8.55 21.14 -13.69
C LEU A 32 8.29 21.14 -15.21
N GLY A 33 8.11 19.97 -15.82
CA GLY A 33 7.69 19.80 -17.22
C GLY A 33 6.21 20.07 -17.49
N GLY A 34 5.43 20.44 -16.46
CA GLY A 34 4.01 20.75 -16.59
C GLY A 34 3.07 19.54 -16.46
N TYR A 35 3.59 18.38 -16.04
CA TYR A 35 2.75 17.19 -15.80
C TYR A 35 2.07 17.26 -14.44
N GLU A 36 0.79 16.93 -14.40
CA GLU A 36 0.03 16.65 -13.20
C GLU A 36 0.39 15.27 -12.68
N ILE A 37 0.50 15.10 -11.34
CA ILE A 37 1.00 13.86 -10.75
C ILE A 37 0.06 13.35 -9.66
N ALA A 38 -0.43 12.12 -9.82
CA ALA A 38 -0.92 11.29 -8.74
C ALA A 38 0.09 10.19 -8.43
N ILE A 39 0.30 9.90 -7.15
CA ILE A 39 1.25 8.89 -6.71
C ILE A 39 0.49 7.71 -6.11
N VAL A 40 0.60 6.55 -6.77
CA VAL A 40 0.16 5.26 -6.23
C VAL A 40 1.42 4.46 -5.86
N HIS A 41 1.44 3.86 -4.68
CA HIS A 41 2.60 3.09 -4.21
C HIS A 41 2.22 1.69 -3.72
N GLY A 42 3.15 0.75 -3.79
CA GLY A 42 3.01 -0.55 -3.12
C GLY A 42 3.48 -0.46 -1.65
N ASN A 43 3.06 -1.42 -0.84
CA ASN A 43 3.37 -1.47 0.61
C ASN A 43 3.71 -2.87 1.14
N GLY A 44 3.77 -3.89 0.31
CA GLY A 44 3.89 -5.30 0.75
C GLY A 44 4.93 -5.57 1.85
N PRO A 45 6.18 -5.08 1.75
CA PRO A 45 7.15 -5.23 2.84
C PRO A 45 6.77 -4.46 4.10
N GLN A 46 6.14 -3.30 3.98
CA GLN A 46 5.81 -2.42 5.09
C GLN A 46 4.62 -2.94 5.88
N VAL A 47 3.51 -3.30 5.21
CA VAL A 47 2.33 -3.85 5.87
C VAL A 47 2.67 -5.15 6.60
N GLY A 48 3.46 -6.03 5.97
CA GLY A 48 3.87 -7.28 6.61
C GLY A 48 4.73 -7.08 7.87
N ARG A 49 5.55 -6.02 7.93
CA ARG A 49 6.30 -5.69 9.16
C ARG A 49 5.43 -5.11 10.26
N ILE A 50 4.45 -4.28 9.89
CA ILE A 50 3.47 -3.76 10.86
C ILE A 50 2.71 -4.93 11.47
N GLU A 51 2.19 -5.84 10.64
CA GLU A 51 1.51 -7.05 11.11
C GLU A 51 2.42 -7.87 12.03
N GLN A 52 3.66 -8.17 11.61
CA GLN A 52 4.63 -8.94 12.40
C GLN A 52 4.95 -8.27 13.75
N ALA A 53 5.02 -6.94 13.81
CA ALA A 53 5.26 -6.22 15.06
C ALA A 53 4.11 -6.45 16.06
N PHE A 54 2.85 -6.36 15.63
CA PHE A 54 1.69 -6.69 16.46
C PHE A 54 1.66 -8.17 16.85
N GLU A 55 1.97 -9.05 15.93
CA GLU A 55 2.04 -10.49 16.21
C GLU A 55 3.10 -10.83 17.26
N THR A 56 4.25 -10.18 17.19
CA THR A 56 5.33 -10.38 18.18
C THR A 56 4.91 -9.90 19.56
N ALA A 57 4.17 -8.79 19.62
CA ALA A 57 3.67 -8.20 20.86
C ALA A 57 2.30 -8.78 21.31
N ALA A 58 1.75 -9.77 20.66
CA ALA A 58 0.36 -10.23 20.87
C ALA A 58 0.03 -10.72 22.29
N LYS A 59 1.04 -10.99 23.11
CA LYS A 59 0.85 -11.33 24.54
C LYS A 59 0.51 -10.10 25.40
N GLU A 60 0.89 -8.91 24.98
CA GLU A 60 0.76 -7.65 25.71
C GLU A 60 -0.18 -6.67 24.99
N ILE A 61 -0.19 -6.70 23.67
CA ILE A 61 -0.93 -5.76 22.81
C ILE A 61 -1.81 -6.59 21.85
N PRO A 62 -3.13 -6.37 21.83
CA PRO A 62 -4.00 -7.04 20.85
C PRO A 62 -3.53 -6.80 19.42
N PRO A 63 -3.44 -7.86 18.58
CA PRO A 63 -3.05 -7.68 17.19
C PRO A 63 -4.08 -6.86 16.42
N MET A 64 -3.59 -6.01 15.51
CA MET A 64 -4.46 -5.25 14.61
C MET A 64 -4.91 -6.10 13.43
N PRO A 65 -6.17 -5.93 12.96
CA PRO A 65 -6.63 -6.51 11.71
C PRO A 65 -5.76 -6.09 10.52
N PHE A 66 -5.73 -6.92 9.49
CA PHE A 66 -4.82 -6.72 8.36
C PHE A 66 -5.13 -5.43 7.57
N ASP A 67 -6.40 -5.10 7.37
CA ASP A 67 -6.86 -3.85 6.75
C ASP A 67 -6.42 -2.61 7.55
N VAL A 68 -6.42 -2.68 8.88
CA VAL A 68 -5.89 -1.61 9.74
C VAL A 68 -4.37 -1.48 9.59
N CYS A 69 -3.64 -2.59 9.50
CA CYS A 69 -2.20 -2.58 9.20
C CYS A 69 -1.92 -1.96 7.82
N ASP A 70 -2.80 -2.21 6.85
CA ASP A 70 -2.73 -1.59 5.53
C ASP A 70 -2.91 -0.08 5.61
N ALA A 71 -3.92 0.41 6.33
CA ALA A 71 -4.14 1.83 6.61
C ALA A 71 -2.92 2.48 7.29
N MET A 72 -2.33 1.83 8.28
CA MET A 72 -1.10 2.29 8.94
C MET A 72 0.05 2.42 7.93
N SER A 73 0.18 1.46 7.00
CA SER A 73 1.20 1.50 5.96
C SER A 73 1.01 2.67 5.00
N GLN A 74 -0.23 3.02 4.66
CA GLN A 74 -0.53 4.20 3.85
C GLN A 74 -0.09 5.50 4.53
N GLY A 75 -0.37 5.66 5.82
CA GLY A 75 0.06 6.81 6.60
C GLY A 75 1.58 6.92 6.69
N TYR A 76 2.27 5.83 6.98
CA TYR A 76 3.71 5.76 7.09
C TYR A 76 4.42 6.09 5.76
N ILE A 77 4.05 5.43 4.67
CA ILE A 77 4.67 5.65 3.36
C ILE A 77 4.27 7.02 2.80
N GLY A 78 3.00 7.41 2.96
CA GLY A 78 2.49 8.71 2.56
C GLY A 78 3.24 9.86 3.23
N TYR A 79 3.52 9.76 4.53
CA TYR A 79 4.34 10.72 5.25
C TYR A 79 5.75 10.85 4.65
N HIS A 80 6.43 9.74 4.35
CA HIS A 80 7.74 9.78 3.72
C HIS A 80 7.70 10.41 2.31
N LEU A 81 6.67 10.10 1.52
CA LEU A 81 6.47 10.68 0.20
C LEU A 81 6.17 12.19 0.28
N GLN A 82 5.37 12.64 1.24
CA GLN A 82 5.12 14.07 1.47
C GLN A 82 6.41 14.82 1.81
N LEU A 83 7.24 14.27 2.70
CA LEU A 83 8.54 14.85 3.03
C LEU A 83 9.45 14.94 1.80
N GLY A 84 9.61 13.84 1.07
CA GLY A 84 10.48 13.77 -0.10
C GLY A 84 10.01 14.66 -1.25
N MET A 85 8.70 14.66 -1.54
CA MET A 85 8.13 15.52 -2.59
C MET A 85 8.23 16.99 -2.24
N LYS A 86 7.94 17.38 -1.02
CA LYS A 86 8.03 18.79 -0.60
C LYS A 86 9.46 19.31 -0.71
N GLU A 87 10.43 18.52 -0.27
CA GLU A 87 11.85 18.81 -0.43
C GLU A 87 12.24 18.95 -1.91
N ALA A 88 11.87 17.98 -2.74
CA ALA A 88 12.21 17.96 -4.16
C ALA A 88 11.56 19.11 -4.96
N LEU A 89 10.29 19.44 -4.67
CA LEU A 89 9.59 20.56 -5.27
C LEU A 89 10.25 21.92 -4.91
N ASN A 90 10.69 22.08 -3.66
CA ASN A 90 11.42 23.28 -3.23
C ASN A 90 12.73 23.45 -4.04
N GLN A 91 13.45 22.35 -4.28
CA GLN A 91 14.72 22.38 -5.04
C GLN A 91 14.54 22.80 -6.50
N VAL A 92 13.37 22.56 -7.09
CA VAL A 92 13.07 22.96 -8.48
C VAL A 92 12.21 24.23 -8.58
N GLY A 93 12.02 24.96 -7.48
CA GLY A 93 11.27 26.22 -7.46
C GLY A 93 9.73 26.08 -7.44
N LEU A 94 9.22 24.85 -7.26
CA LEU A 94 7.78 24.53 -7.23
C LEU A 94 7.24 24.32 -5.80
N GLY A 95 7.91 24.81 -4.79
CA GLY A 95 7.57 24.58 -3.38
C GLY A 95 6.18 25.04 -2.93
N ARG A 96 5.46 25.81 -3.76
CA ARG A 96 4.07 26.21 -3.50
C ARG A 96 3.06 25.12 -3.80
N ILE A 97 3.40 24.12 -4.61
CA ILE A 97 2.50 23.01 -4.93
C ILE A 97 2.23 22.21 -3.65
N PRO A 98 0.97 22.05 -3.25
CA PRO A 98 0.59 21.21 -2.12
C PRO A 98 0.88 19.75 -2.43
N VAL A 99 1.22 18.98 -1.39
CA VAL A 99 1.36 17.52 -1.46
C VAL A 99 0.54 16.93 -0.32
N VAL A 100 -0.39 16.06 -0.63
CA VAL A 100 -1.27 15.43 0.35
C VAL A 100 -1.26 13.91 0.20
N SER A 101 -1.31 13.20 1.32
CA SER A 101 -1.57 11.76 1.34
C SER A 101 -2.97 11.51 1.84
N LEU A 102 -3.75 10.76 1.08
CA LEU A 102 -5.10 10.34 1.43
C LEU A 102 -5.07 8.87 1.85
N VAL A 103 -5.60 8.58 3.02
CA VAL A 103 -6.01 7.23 3.36
C VAL A 103 -7.14 6.85 2.40
N THR A 104 -6.92 5.79 1.62
CA THR A 104 -7.79 5.47 0.49
C THR A 104 -8.33 4.07 0.64
N GLN A 105 -9.64 3.96 0.60
CA GLN A 105 -10.39 2.71 0.61
C GLN A 105 -10.79 2.33 -0.82
N VAL A 106 -10.72 1.05 -1.13
CA VAL A 106 -11.10 0.53 -2.45
C VAL A 106 -12.10 -0.60 -2.28
N LEU A 107 -13.28 -0.39 -2.82
CA LEU A 107 -14.34 -1.39 -2.83
C LEU A 107 -13.94 -2.57 -3.70
N VAL A 108 -14.10 -3.78 -3.18
CA VAL A 108 -13.92 -5.05 -3.89
C VAL A 108 -15.21 -5.86 -3.80
N ASP A 109 -15.34 -6.81 -4.70
CA ASP A 109 -16.45 -7.75 -4.69
C ASP A 109 -16.20 -8.83 -3.61
N ARG A 110 -17.19 -9.06 -2.72
CA ARG A 110 -17.09 -10.11 -1.69
C ARG A 110 -16.96 -11.49 -2.31
N ASP A 111 -17.56 -11.70 -3.47
CA ASP A 111 -17.58 -12.98 -4.20
C ASP A 111 -16.45 -13.08 -5.25
N ASP A 112 -15.43 -12.20 -5.17
CA ASP A 112 -14.28 -12.29 -6.08
C ASP A 112 -13.57 -13.64 -5.91
N PRO A 113 -13.32 -14.40 -7.01
CA PRO A 113 -12.65 -15.70 -6.94
C PRO A 113 -11.28 -15.70 -6.24
N ALA A 114 -10.63 -14.54 -6.15
CA ALA A 114 -9.36 -14.39 -5.44
C ALA A 114 -9.48 -14.79 -3.96
N PHE A 115 -10.65 -14.68 -3.34
CA PHE A 115 -10.86 -15.08 -1.94
C PHE A 115 -10.75 -16.60 -1.75
N GLU A 116 -11.13 -17.39 -2.76
CA GLU A 116 -10.95 -18.84 -2.75
C GLU A 116 -9.49 -19.24 -3.05
N HIS A 117 -8.75 -18.40 -3.75
CA HIS A 117 -7.41 -18.70 -4.25
C HIS A 117 -6.38 -17.62 -3.86
N PRO A 118 -6.03 -17.47 -2.56
CA PRO A 118 -5.03 -16.51 -2.09
C PRO A 118 -3.70 -16.68 -2.83
N SER A 119 -3.17 -15.58 -3.37
CA SER A 119 -1.98 -15.60 -4.23
C SER A 119 -0.98 -14.48 -3.96
N LYS A 120 -1.37 -13.38 -3.31
CA LYS A 120 -0.52 -12.21 -3.10
C LYS A 120 0.41 -12.40 -1.90
N PRO A 121 1.74 -12.51 -2.08
CA PRO A 121 2.67 -12.71 -0.98
C PRO A 121 2.80 -11.45 -0.12
N VAL A 122 2.68 -11.60 1.20
CA VAL A 122 2.83 -10.53 2.19
C VAL A 122 3.81 -10.95 3.29
N GLY A 123 4.33 -9.99 4.03
CA GLY A 123 5.17 -10.23 5.20
C GLY A 123 6.56 -10.81 4.91
N SER A 124 7.10 -11.44 5.93
CA SER A 124 8.45 -12.00 5.95
C SER A 124 8.53 -13.38 5.27
N PHE A 125 9.75 -13.87 5.11
CA PHE A 125 10.02 -15.25 4.72
C PHE A 125 10.15 -16.12 5.97
N TYR A 126 9.58 -17.31 5.92
CA TYR A 126 9.55 -18.30 6.98
C TYR A 126 10.18 -19.60 6.53
N GLY A 127 10.75 -20.37 7.48
CA GLY A 127 11.15 -21.74 7.23
C GLY A 127 9.93 -22.67 7.10
N PRO A 128 10.09 -23.89 6.52
CA PRO A 128 8.96 -24.81 6.32
C PRO A 128 8.20 -25.14 7.60
N GLN A 129 8.93 -25.40 8.70
CA GLN A 129 8.35 -25.75 10.01
C GLN A 129 7.54 -24.59 10.61
N GLU A 130 8.09 -23.38 10.53
CA GLU A 130 7.43 -22.17 11.02
C GLU A 130 6.18 -21.83 10.18
N ALA A 131 6.25 -22.00 8.86
CA ALA A 131 5.11 -21.84 7.97
C ALA A 131 3.98 -22.81 8.31
N GLU A 132 4.30 -24.08 8.57
CA GLU A 132 3.31 -25.06 8.99
C GLU A 132 2.67 -24.68 10.33
N LEU A 133 3.46 -24.21 11.29
CA LEU A 133 2.97 -23.77 12.59
C LEU A 133 2.01 -22.59 12.46
N LEU A 134 2.38 -21.57 11.67
CA LEU A 134 1.54 -20.39 11.41
C LEU A 134 0.24 -20.77 10.70
N SER A 135 0.29 -21.70 9.75
CA SER A 135 -0.88 -22.23 9.05
C SER A 135 -1.86 -22.89 10.03
N ARG A 136 -1.35 -23.71 10.94
CA ARG A 136 -2.19 -24.41 11.93
C ARG A 136 -2.74 -23.51 13.03
N GLN A 137 -1.92 -22.60 13.55
CA GLN A 137 -2.29 -21.76 14.70
C GLN A 137 -3.11 -20.54 14.33
N ARG A 138 -2.90 -20.00 13.13
CA ARG A 138 -3.48 -18.71 12.69
C ARG A 138 -4.37 -18.84 11.46
N GLY A 139 -4.47 -20.01 10.85
CA GLY A 139 -5.23 -20.23 9.62
C GLY A 139 -4.62 -19.54 8.40
N TYR A 140 -3.32 -19.18 8.44
CA TYR A 140 -2.68 -18.51 7.31
C TYR A 140 -2.48 -19.45 6.12
N THR A 141 -2.79 -18.98 4.93
CA THR A 141 -2.39 -19.67 3.71
C THR A 141 -0.92 -19.35 3.43
N MET A 142 -0.09 -20.39 3.44
CA MET A 142 1.35 -20.27 3.22
C MET A 142 1.72 -20.87 1.88
N LYS A 143 2.56 -20.17 1.09
CA LYS A 143 3.11 -20.68 -0.18
C LYS A 143 4.63 -20.47 -0.25
N GLU A 144 5.31 -21.40 -0.90
CA GLU A 144 6.72 -21.26 -1.21
C GLU A 144 6.92 -20.17 -2.27
N ASP A 145 7.89 -19.28 -2.04
CA ASP A 145 8.19 -18.16 -2.91
C ASP A 145 9.56 -18.35 -3.59
N ALA A 146 9.56 -19.06 -4.70
CA ALA A 146 10.69 -19.24 -5.62
C ALA A 146 12.03 -19.64 -4.95
N GLY A 147 12.01 -20.62 -4.05
CA GLY A 147 13.21 -21.13 -3.35
C GLY A 147 13.77 -20.21 -2.27
N ARG A 148 13.12 -19.08 -1.99
CA ARG A 148 13.52 -18.10 -0.96
C ARG A 148 12.96 -18.40 0.42
N GLY A 149 12.03 -19.34 0.53
CA GLY A 149 11.29 -19.70 1.72
C GLY A 149 9.78 -19.56 1.55
N TRP A 150 9.06 -19.74 2.62
CA TRP A 150 7.60 -19.68 2.65
C TRP A 150 7.11 -18.27 3.01
N ARG A 151 6.02 -17.85 2.40
CA ARG A 151 5.37 -16.58 2.74
C ARG A 151 3.87 -16.78 2.93
N ARG A 152 3.30 -15.98 3.81
CA ARG A 152 1.84 -15.82 3.84
C ARG A 152 1.36 -15.27 2.50
N VAL A 153 0.29 -15.83 1.98
CA VAL A 153 -0.44 -15.28 0.84
C VAL A 153 -1.85 -14.89 1.26
N VAL A 154 -2.30 -13.76 0.73
CA VAL A 154 -3.65 -13.22 0.94
C VAL A 154 -4.39 -13.13 -0.40
N PRO A 155 -5.73 -13.04 -0.40
CA PRO A 155 -6.50 -12.73 -1.59
C PRO A 155 -6.02 -11.46 -2.28
N SER A 156 -6.15 -11.40 -3.62
CA SER A 156 -5.85 -10.19 -4.40
C SER A 156 -7.03 -9.90 -5.35
N PRO A 157 -8.15 -9.41 -4.80
CA PRO A 157 -9.35 -9.13 -5.58
C PRO A 157 -9.16 -7.94 -6.51
N LEU A 158 -10.00 -7.84 -7.53
CA LEU A 158 -10.01 -6.70 -8.45
C LEU A 158 -10.66 -5.46 -7.83
N PRO A 159 -10.07 -4.27 -7.98
CA PRO A 159 -10.66 -3.04 -7.51
C PRO A 159 -11.92 -2.70 -8.32
N ARG A 160 -12.99 -2.25 -7.63
CA ARG A 160 -14.27 -1.85 -8.25
C ARG A 160 -14.49 -0.34 -8.19
N GLU A 161 -14.21 0.26 -7.04
CA GLU A 161 -14.48 1.68 -6.80
C GLU A 161 -13.45 2.24 -5.81
N ILE A 162 -12.91 3.42 -6.10
CA ILE A 162 -12.10 4.20 -5.16
C ILE A 162 -13.04 5.12 -4.40
N LEU A 163 -13.27 4.87 -3.12
CA LEU A 163 -14.29 5.59 -2.34
C LEU A 163 -13.99 7.08 -2.19
N GLU A 164 -12.72 7.45 -2.08
CA GLU A 164 -12.26 8.83 -1.98
C GLU A 164 -12.10 9.53 -3.34
N PHE A 165 -12.51 8.90 -4.45
CA PHE A 165 -12.34 9.45 -5.80
C PHE A 165 -12.87 10.89 -5.95
N GLY A 166 -14.05 11.17 -5.42
CA GLY A 166 -14.62 12.53 -5.46
C GLY A 166 -13.74 13.59 -4.78
N THR A 167 -12.96 13.21 -3.76
CA THR A 167 -11.99 14.09 -3.10
C THR A 167 -10.71 14.20 -3.92
N ILE A 168 -10.22 13.08 -4.45
CA ILE A 168 -9.04 13.06 -5.35
C ILE A 168 -9.26 13.99 -6.54
N LYS A 169 -10.42 13.87 -7.20
CA LYS A 169 -10.78 14.70 -8.36
C LYS A 169 -10.82 16.21 -8.04
N ARG A 170 -11.27 16.59 -6.85
CA ARG A 170 -11.28 18.01 -6.43
C ARG A 170 -9.88 18.56 -6.15
N LEU A 171 -8.93 17.72 -5.81
CA LEU A 171 -7.55 18.12 -5.50
C LEU A 171 -6.63 18.06 -6.73
N TRP A 172 -7.01 17.29 -7.74
CA TRP A 172 -6.17 16.88 -8.87
C TRP A 172 -5.47 18.04 -9.58
N ASP A 173 -6.21 19.10 -9.93
CA ASP A 173 -5.69 20.19 -10.76
C ASP A 173 -4.61 21.07 -10.09
N SER A 174 -4.44 20.99 -8.77
CA SER A 174 -3.59 21.92 -8.02
C SER A 174 -2.71 21.26 -6.97
N THR A 175 -2.82 19.96 -6.78
CA THR A 175 -2.20 19.24 -5.66
C THR A 175 -1.62 17.92 -6.14
N ILE A 176 -0.40 17.61 -5.73
CA ILE A 176 0.13 16.25 -5.88
C ILE A 176 -0.54 15.36 -4.85
N VAL A 177 -1.34 14.40 -5.31
CA VAL A 177 -2.11 13.50 -4.46
C VAL A 177 -1.41 12.16 -4.37
N ILE A 178 -1.10 11.72 -3.15
CA ILE A 178 -0.63 10.37 -2.84
C ILE A 178 -1.86 9.58 -2.39
N THR A 179 -2.22 8.56 -3.13
CA THR A 179 -3.49 7.84 -2.96
C THR A 179 -3.36 6.36 -3.31
N CYS A 180 -4.36 5.55 -3.00
CA CYS A 180 -4.39 4.12 -3.28
C CYS A 180 -3.10 3.39 -2.84
N GLY A 181 -2.52 3.79 -1.72
CA GLY A 181 -1.33 3.13 -1.17
C GLY A 181 -1.60 1.64 -0.91
N GLY A 182 -0.67 0.77 -1.33
CA GLY A 182 -0.84 -0.68 -1.25
C GLY A 182 -1.84 -1.27 -2.26
N GLY A 183 -2.48 -0.44 -3.07
CA GLY A 183 -3.63 -0.76 -3.92
C GLY A 183 -4.96 -0.23 -3.36
N GLY A 184 -4.90 0.47 -2.22
CA GLY A 184 -6.04 0.89 -1.41
C GLY A 184 -6.41 -0.14 -0.35
N ILE A 185 -7.01 0.31 0.75
CA ILE A 185 -7.52 -0.56 1.81
C ILE A 185 -8.73 -1.31 1.26
N PRO A 186 -8.68 -2.65 1.16
CA PRO A 186 -9.80 -3.41 0.63
C PRO A 186 -11.00 -3.36 1.58
N VAL A 187 -12.13 -2.93 1.05
CA VAL A 187 -13.40 -2.95 1.78
C VAL A 187 -14.48 -3.63 0.95
N VAL A 188 -15.42 -4.25 1.62
CA VAL A 188 -16.63 -4.82 1.01
C VAL A 188 -17.86 -4.13 1.58
N ARG A 189 -18.96 -4.15 0.85
CA ARG A 189 -20.24 -3.66 1.34
C ARG A 189 -21.02 -4.80 1.99
N GLY A 190 -21.38 -4.64 3.27
CA GLY A 190 -22.24 -5.55 4.00
C GLY A 190 -23.69 -5.53 3.49
N GLU A 191 -24.50 -6.49 3.92
CA GLU A 191 -25.93 -6.55 3.58
C GLU A 191 -26.71 -5.32 4.09
N ASP A 192 -26.24 -4.74 5.20
CA ASP A 192 -26.79 -3.51 5.80
C ASP A 192 -26.30 -2.22 5.09
N GLY A 193 -25.46 -2.36 4.05
CA GLY A 193 -24.83 -1.26 3.30
C GLY A 193 -23.63 -0.63 3.97
N LEU A 194 -23.23 -1.07 5.16
CA LEU A 194 -22.01 -0.60 5.85
C LEU A 194 -20.75 -1.14 5.16
N LEU A 195 -19.66 -0.43 5.30
CA LEU A 195 -18.36 -0.85 4.81
C LEU A 195 -17.64 -1.70 5.86
N GLU A 196 -17.08 -2.79 5.43
CA GLU A 196 -16.28 -3.70 6.25
C GLU A 196 -14.90 -3.86 5.63
N GLY A 197 -13.83 -3.68 6.44
CA GLY A 197 -12.47 -4.00 6.02
C GLY A 197 -12.28 -5.50 5.87
N ILE A 198 -11.48 -5.91 4.89
CA ILE A 198 -11.25 -7.32 4.62
C ILE A 198 -9.76 -7.63 4.45
N ALA A 199 -9.32 -8.81 4.91
CA ALA A 199 -7.93 -9.24 4.83
C ALA A 199 -7.54 -9.64 3.40
N ALA A 200 -7.19 -8.66 2.58
CA ALA A 200 -6.77 -8.82 1.19
C ALA A 200 -5.72 -7.77 0.82
N VAL A 201 -5.09 -7.89 -0.34
CA VAL A 201 -4.20 -6.87 -0.91
C VAL A 201 -4.54 -6.69 -2.37
N ILE A 202 -5.07 -5.55 -2.73
CA ILE A 202 -5.34 -5.19 -4.12
C ILE A 202 -4.00 -4.96 -4.85
N ASP A 203 -3.90 -5.40 -6.09
CA ASP A 203 -2.72 -5.08 -6.88
C ASP A 203 -2.68 -3.59 -7.20
N LYS A 204 -1.58 -2.94 -6.81
CA LYS A 204 -1.39 -1.49 -7.01
C LYS A 204 -1.50 -1.06 -8.47
N ASP A 205 -1.16 -1.95 -9.41
CA ASP A 205 -1.19 -1.62 -10.83
C ASP A 205 -2.64 -1.58 -11.35
N TYR A 206 -3.52 -2.46 -10.85
CA TYR A 206 -4.95 -2.38 -11.11
C TYR A 206 -5.61 -1.17 -10.45
N ALA A 207 -5.21 -0.84 -9.22
CA ALA A 207 -5.72 0.37 -8.56
C ALA A 207 -5.26 1.65 -9.29
N ALA A 208 -4.02 1.68 -9.77
CA ALA A 208 -3.50 2.78 -10.57
C ALA A 208 -4.20 2.91 -11.92
N GLU A 209 -4.49 1.79 -12.59
CA GLU A 209 -5.28 1.77 -13.83
C GLU A 209 -6.69 2.31 -13.58
N LEU A 210 -7.37 1.84 -12.52
CA LEU A 210 -8.69 2.32 -12.16
C LEU A 210 -8.69 3.84 -11.90
N LEU A 211 -7.70 4.34 -11.15
CA LEU A 211 -7.54 5.77 -10.89
C LEU A 211 -7.31 6.55 -12.18
N ALA A 212 -6.34 6.12 -13.01
CA ALA A 212 -6.00 6.78 -14.27
C ALA A 212 -7.22 6.90 -15.20
N ARG A 213 -7.98 5.82 -15.34
CA ARG A 213 -9.22 5.82 -16.12
C ARG A 213 -10.27 6.80 -15.58
N GLN A 214 -10.39 6.94 -14.26
CA GLN A 214 -11.38 7.82 -13.64
C GLN A 214 -11.01 9.30 -13.70
N ILE A 215 -9.70 9.63 -13.67
CA ILE A 215 -9.21 11.02 -13.85
C ILE A 215 -8.95 11.38 -15.31
N GLU A 216 -9.14 10.43 -16.25
CA GLU A 216 -8.91 10.62 -17.69
C GLU A 216 -7.45 10.98 -18.03
N ALA A 217 -6.47 10.34 -17.33
CA ALA A 217 -5.04 10.53 -17.48
C ALA A 217 -4.42 9.60 -18.53
#